data_35535e1e5bd4465c85d64f5ef3699dc6
#
_entry.id   35535e1e5bd4465c85d64f5ef3699dc6
#
_cell.length_a   1.000
_cell.length_b   1.000
_cell.length_c   1.000
_cell.angle_alpha   90.00
_cell.angle_beta   90.00
_cell.angle_gamma   90.00
#
_symmetry.space_group_name_H-M   'P 1'
#
loop_
_entity.id
_entity.type
_entity.pdbx_description
1 polymer ?
#
loop_
_entity_poly.entity_id
_entity_poly.type
_entity_poly.pdbx_seq_one_letter_code
_entity_poly.pdbx_strand_id
1 'polypeptide(L)'
;MRFFNTEGPVRPEDHYLLPPLQRWDLDEVLTLIEQKKYFLLHAPRQTGKTSCLLALVEHLNREGRYRAVYANLETAQAAREDVALAMADIVQTIADEAQRQTGASGLDALAREVLALNAPTRALRAFLNQWCERSPQPVALLLDEVDALVGDTLVSLLRQLRAGYPQRPQAFPSTLVLCGVRDLRDYRIHASSESEPITGGSAFNIKAKSLRLGDFSSDEVMALLDEHTKETGQVFTAEARDRIWTLTLGQPWLVNALAYESCFDIPEGRDRTRPIDIALIDRAKENLIQRRVTHLDQLADKLREPRVRRIIEPMLAGTALGEIPVDERDYLIDLGLLRRTGGSGLEVANPIYREVLPRTLAGGPQDSLPQISPSWLTPTGDLDPEALLDAFLAFWRRHGEAMLGSAPYHEIAPHLVLMAFLQRVVNGEGALEREYAIGRGRMDLCLRYRAVTLGIEIKVWRPSASDPLPDGLVQLDAYLAGLGVDRGWLVIFDRRPGLAPLAERLRVDETTSPSGRRVCVVRA
;
A
#
# COMPACT_ATOMS: atom_id res chain seq x y z
N MET A 1 13.38 3.97 26.24
CA MET A 1 13.93 4.27 24.91
C MET A 1 12.82 4.09 23.89
N ARG A 2 12.44 5.16 23.22
CA ARG A 2 11.40 5.13 22.20
C ARG A 2 11.92 4.47 20.91
N PHE A 3 11.00 4.08 20.03
CA PHE A 3 11.31 3.45 18.76
C PHE A 3 10.32 3.91 17.66
N PHE A 4 10.64 3.61 16.39
CA PHE A 4 9.75 3.90 15.26
C PHE A 4 8.57 2.94 15.26
N ASN A 5 7.35 3.47 15.15
CA ASN A 5 6.13 2.67 15.25
C ASN A 5 5.82 1.92 13.95
N THR A 6 5.78 0.60 14.01
CA THR A 6 5.39 -0.28 12.90
C THR A 6 4.03 -0.95 13.09
N GLU A 7 3.41 -0.82 14.28
CA GLU A 7 2.18 -1.53 14.64
C GLU A 7 1.25 -0.69 15.50
N GLY A 8 -0.02 -0.69 15.17
CA GLY A 8 -1.06 -0.02 15.96
C GLY A 8 -0.94 1.51 16.02
N PRO A 9 -1.76 2.16 16.87
CA PRO A 9 -1.71 3.59 17.09
C PRO A 9 -0.42 4.04 17.79
N VAL A 10 0.06 5.24 17.49
CA VAL A 10 1.24 5.80 18.15
C VAL A 10 0.98 6.07 19.63
N ARG A 11 2.01 5.85 20.46
CA ARG A 11 2.04 6.16 21.90
C ARG A 11 3.25 7.04 22.17
N PRO A 12 3.06 8.24 22.74
CA PRO A 12 4.16 9.18 22.99
C PRO A 12 5.26 8.65 23.90
N GLU A 13 4.91 7.77 24.83
CA GLU A 13 5.82 7.13 25.78
C GLU A 13 6.73 6.07 25.13
N ASP A 14 6.25 5.42 24.06
CA ASP A 14 6.92 4.30 23.43
C ASP A 14 7.54 4.66 22.08
N HIS A 15 6.95 5.63 21.35
CA HIS A 15 7.25 5.83 19.94
C HIS A 15 7.82 7.22 19.64
N TYR A 16 8.72 7.29 18.64
CA TYR A 16 8.96 8.53 17.93
C TYR A 16 7.72 8.89 17.13
N LEU A 17 7.26 10.13 17.20
CA LEU A 17 6.02 10.51 16.57
C LEU A 17 6.01 11.97 16.10
N LEU A 18 5.23 12.22 15.09
CA LEU A 18 4.74 13.55 14.74
C LEU A 18 3.42 13.79 15.48
N PRO A 19 3.17 15.00 16.01
CA PRO A 19 1.90 15.29 16.69
C PRO A 19 0.71 14.97 15.77
N PRO A 20 -0.17 14.00 16.13
CA PRO A 20 -1.19 13.52 15.18
C PRO A 20 -2.16 14.61 14.72
N LEU A 21 -2.45 15.62 15.55
CA LEU A 21 -3.35 16.71 15.18
C LEU A 21 -2.75 17.70 14.17
N GLN A 22 -1.43 17.71 13.98
CA GLN A 22 -0.76 18.54 12.97
C GLN A 22 -0.77 17.91 11.57
N ARG A 23 -1.19 16.64 11.45
CA ARG A 23 -1.21 15.90 10.21
C ARG A 23 -2.40 16.21 9.29
N TRP A 24 -3.34 16.98 9.77
CA TRP A 24 -4.50 17.45 9.03
C TRP A 24 -4.77 18.92 9.36
N ASP A 25 -5.63 19.56 8.61
CA ASP A 25 -6.08 20.92 8.92
C ASP A 25 -6.99 20.87 10.16
N LEU A 26 -6.38 21.05 11.36
CA LEU A 26 -7.09 20.99 12.63
C LEU A 26 -8.15 22.09 12.73
N ASP A 27 -7.88 23.28 12.22
CA ASP A 27 -8.82 24.40 12.28
C ASP A 27 -10.07 24.10 11.43
N GLU A 28 -9.90 23.47 10.29
CA GLU A 28 -11.01 22.99 9.49
C GLU A 28 -11.81 21.90 10.21
N VAL A 29 -11.15 20.93 10.83
CA VAL A 29 -11.80 19.86 11.59
C VAL A 29 -12.61 20.43 12.75
N LEU A 30 -12.03 21.34 13.53
CA LEU A 30 -12.71 21.98 14.66
C LEU A 30 -13.90 22.82 14.16
N THR A 31 -13.75 23.53 13.04
CA THR A 31 -14.86 24.27 12.41
C THR A 31 -16.02 23.35 12.04
N LEU A 32 -15.74 22.18 11.45
CA LEU A 32 -16.78 21.20 11.12
C LEU A 32 -17.50 20.68 12.37
N ILE A 33 -16.76 20.45 13.46
CA ILE A 33 -17.31 20.02 14.74
C ILE A 33 -18.21 21.13 15.36
N GLU A 34 -17.75 22.38 15.40
CA GLU A 34 -18.52 23.52 15.91
C GLU A 34 -19.80 23.77 15.11
N GLN A 35 -19.74 23.57 13.79
CA GLN A 35 -20.90 23.62 12.90
C GLN A 35 -21.80 22.38 12.99
N LYS A 36 -21.49 21.45 13.89
CA LYS A 36 -22.25 20.20 14.09
C LYS A 36 -22.39 19.39 12.80
N LYS A 37 -21.30 19.33 12.00
CA LYS A 37 -21.29 18.61 10.74
C LYS A 37 -20.94 17.14 10.94
N TYR A 38 -21.44 16.30 10.03
CA TYR A 38 -21.01 14.92 9.87
C TYR A 38 -20.03 14.89 8.71
N PHE A 39 -18.87 14.30 8.92
CA PHE A 39 -17.83 14.25 7.89
C PHE A 39 -17.09 12.91 7.91
N LEU A 40 -16.33 12.68 6.88
CA LEU A 40 -15.56 11.45 6.68
C LEU A 40 -14.08 11.76 6.74
N LEU A 41 -13.33 10.91 7.44
CA LEU A 41 -11.87 10.81 7.33
C LEU A 41 -11.53 9.53 6.56
N HIS A 42 -10.78 9.65 5.48
CA HIS A 42 -10.31 8.47 4.77
C HIS A 42 -8.83 8.58 4.41
N ALA A 43 -8.17 7.44 4.34
CA ALA A 43 -6.81 7.30 3.85
C ALA A 43 -6.45 5.82 3.70
N PRO A 44 -5.39 5.49 2.97
CA PRO A 44 -4.84 4.14 2.94
C PRO A 44 -4.61 3.56 4.34
N ARG A 45 -4.48 2.24 4.43
CA ARG A 45 -4.11 1.60 5.69
C ARG A 45 -2.75 2.10 6.19
N GLN A 46 -2.59 2.13 7.51
CA GLN A 46 -1.33 2.48 8.19
C GLN A 46 -0.80 3.89 7.86
N THR A 47 -1.70 4.83 7.59
CA THR A 47 -1.38 6.27 7.44
C THR A 47 -1.52 7.07 8.73
N GLY A 48 -1.96 6.44 9.83
CA GLY A 48 -2.12 7.10 11.14
C GLY A 48 -3.52 7.66 11.42
N LYS A 49 -4.57 7.23 10.67
CA LYS A 49 -5.96 7.66 10.90
C LYS A 49 -6.39 7.51 12.35
N THR A 50 -6.26 6.31 12.89
CA THR A 50 -6.64 6.00 14.28
C THR A 50 -5.91 6.88 15.28
N SER A 51 -4.61 7.15 15.08
CA SER A 51 -3.85 8.05 15.95
C SER A 51 -4.39 9.48 15.92
N CYS A 52 -4.80 9.98 14.75
CA CYS A 52 -5.44 11.30 14.62
C CYS A 52 -6.80 11.33 15.31
N LEU A 53 -7.62 10.29 15.18
CA LEU A 53 -8.92 10.21 15.85
C LEU A 53 -8.79 10.17 17.38
N LEU A 54 -7.88 9.35 17.91
CA LEU A 54 -7.63 9.26 19.34
C LEU A 54 -7.12 10.59 19.92
N ALA A 55 -6.19 11.24 19.23
CA ALA A 55 -5.69 12.57 19.62
C ALA A 55 -6.80 13.63 19.56
N LEU A 56 -7.71 13.56 18.59
CA LEU A 56 -8.85 14.48 18.51
C LEU A 56 -9.83 14.25 19.67
N VAL A 57 -10.13 12.99 20.01
CA VAL A 57 -10.99 12.67 21.17
C VAL A 57 -10.38 13.22 22.47
N GLU A 58 -9.08 13.02 22.69
CA GLU A 58 -8.39 13.56 23.85
C GLU A 58 -8.45 15.09 23.89
N HIS A 59 -8.22 15.76 22.75
CA HIS A 59 -8.30 17.20 22.63
C HIS A 59 -9.68 17.74 22.99
N LEU A 60 -10.75 17.18 22.39
CA LEU A 60 -12.14 17.61 22.62
C LEU A 60 -12.59 17.37 24.07
N ASN A 61 -12.21 16.23 24.65
CA ASN A 61 -12.53 15.93 26.05
C ASN A 61 -11.77 16.83 27.03
N ARG A 62 -10.51 17.21 26.71
CA ARG A 62 -9.72 18.15 27.52
C ARG A 62 -10.32 19.55 27.49
N GLU A 63 -10.84 20.01 26.36
CA GLU A 63 -11.56 21.28 26.26
C GLU A 63 -12.88 21.29 27.07
N GLY A 64 -13.50 20.13 27.25
CA GLY A 64 -14.71 19.98 28.06
C GLY A 64 -16.00 20.49 27.43
N ARG A 65 -15.97 21.01 26.20
CA ARG A 65 -17.17 21.47 25.47
C ARG A 65 -18.00 20.32 24.91
N TYR A 66 -17.35 19.18 24.62
CA TYR A 66 -17.95 18.00 24.06
C TYR A 66 -17.66 16.76 24.92
N ARG A 67 -18.49 15.76 24.78
CA ARG A 67 -18.21 14.39 25.19
C ARG A 67 -17.83 13.59 23.96
N ALA A 68 -16.53 13.51 23.68
CA ALA A 68 -16.02 12.83 22.53
C ALA A 68 -15.74 11.35 22.84
N VAL A 69 -16.16 10.46 21.93
CA VAL A 69 -15.98 9.01 22.05
C VAL A 69 -15.48 8.45 20.72
N TYR A 70 -14.44 7.67 20.79
CA TYR A 70 -13.91 6.85 19.70
C TYR A 70 -14.41 5.41 19.85
N ALA A 71 -14.90 4.80 18.77
CA ALA A 71 -15.25 3.38 18.71
C ALA A 71 -14.75 2.76 17.40
N ASN A 72 -14.08 1.63 17.50
CA ASN A 72 -13.63 0.83 16.35
C ASN A 72 -14.70 -0.23 16.05
N LEU A 73 -15.18 -0.27 14.79
CA LEU A 73 -16.24 -1.16 14.35
C LEU A 73 -15.74 -2.44 13.66
N GLU A 74 -14.43 -2.70 13.68
CA GLU A 74 -13.83 -3.84 12.99
C GLU A 74 -14.40 -5.19 13.47
N THR A 75 -14.74 -5.32 14.77
CA THR A 75 -15.32 -6.57 15.32
C THR A 75 -16.63 -6.96 14.66
N ALA A 76 -17.43 -5.98 14.26
CA ALA A 76 -18.68 -6.20 13.57
C ALA A 76 -18.50 -6.77 12.13
N GLN A 77 -17.29 -6.83 11.61
CA GLN A 77 -16.97 -7.48 10.33
C GLN A 77 -17.38 -8.96 10.32
N ALA A 78 -17.27 -9.63 11.47
CA ALA A 78 -17.63 -11.05 11.62
C ALA A 78 -19.12 -11.31 11.36
N ALA A 79 -19.98 -10.32 11.56
CA ALA A 79 -21.42 -10.40 11.28
C ALA A 79 -21.73 -10.42 9.77
N ARG A 80 -20.82 -9.97 8.91
CA ARG A 80 -21.00 -9.83 7.46
C ARG A 80 -22.31 -9.09 7.13
N GLU A 81 -23.32 -9.77 6.57
CA GLU A 81 -24.62 -9.21 6.19
C GLU A 81 -25.71 -9.39 7.26
N ASP A 82 -25.40 -10.04 8.39
CA ASP A 82 -26.35 -10.19 9.50
C ASP A 82 -26.50 -8.88 10.26
N VAL A 83 -27.53 -8.12 9.89
CA VAL A 83 -27.84 -6.82 10.49
C VAL A 83 -28.13 -6.92 11.99
N ALA A 84 -28.72 -8.03 12.46
CA ALA A 84 -29.06 -8.20 13.87
C ALA A 84 -27.80 -8.34 14.72
N LEU A 85 -26.90 -9.20 14.30
CA LEU A 85 -25.62 -9.44 14.94
C LEU A 85 -24.73 -8.18 14.88
N ALA A 86 -24.61 -7.56 13.70
CA ALA A 86 -23.79 -6.35 13.53
C ALA A 86 -24.27 -5.19 14.38
N MET A 87 -25.57 -4.90 14.41
CA MET A 87 -26.08 -3.78 15.20
C MET A 87 -25.98 -4.04 16.70
N ALA A 88 -26.11 -5.29 17.15
CA ALA A 88 -25.88 -5.63 18.55
C ALA A 88 -24.41 -5.37 18.95
N ASP A 89 -23.45 -5.82 18.14
CA ASP A 89 -22.01 -5.59 18.36
C ASP A 89 -21.67 -4.10 18.35
N ILE A 90 -22.16 -3.36 17.36
CA ILE A 90 -21.90 -1.91 17.23
C ILE A 90 -22.46 -1.14 18.43
N VAL A 91 -23.69 -1.40 18.86
CA VAL A 91 -24.31 -0.73 20.01
C VAL A 91 -23.55 -1.03 21.29
N GLN A 92 -23.16 -2.29 21.52
CA GLN A 92 -22.39 -2.68 22.70
C GLN A 92 -21.00 -2.03 22.67
N THR A 93 -20.29 -2.07 21.52
CA THR A 93 -18.98 -1.45 21.36
C THR A 93 -19.03 0.06 21.69
N ILE A 94 -20.02 0.78 21.16
CA ILE A 94 -20.14 2.21 21.44
C ILE A 94 -20.46 2.45 22.93
N ALA A 95 -21.30 1.62 23.56
CA ALA A 95 -21.63 1.74 24.97
C ALA A 95 -20.41 1.54 25.87
N ASP A 96 -19.64 0.47 25.62
CA ASP A 96 -18.44 0.11 26.36
C ASP A 96 -17.37 1.21 26.24
N GLU A 97 -17.13 1.68 25.01
CA GLU A 97 -16.16 2.73 24.75
C GLU A 97 -16.58 4.08 25.35
N ALA A 98 -17.86 4.44 25.25
CA ALA A 98 -18.37 5.65 25.88
C ALA A 98 -18.22 5.59 27.39
N GLN A 99 -18.52 4.46 28.02
CA GLN A 99 -18.36 4.27 29.46
C GLN A 99 -16.88 4.35 29.88
N ARG A 100 -15.98 3.68 29.12
CA ARG A 100 -14.54 3.66 29.40
C ARG A 100 -13.89 5.03 29.22
N GLN A 101 -14.21 5.76 28.14
CA GLN A 101 -13.54 7.01 27.78
C GLN A 101 -14.10 8.24 28.53
N THR A 102 -15.37 8.20 28.94
CA THR A 102 -16.04 9.37 29.54
C THR A 102 -16.45 9.18 30.99
N GLY A 103 -16.30 7.98 31.55
CA GLY A 103 -16.78 7.64 32.90
C GLY A 103 -18.32 7.63 33.04
N ALA A 104 -19.06 7.69 31.94
CA ALA A 104 -20.52 7.59 31.97
C ALA A 104 -20.94 6.21 32.48
N SER A 105 -21.86 6.16 33.46
CA SER A 105 -22.34 4.90 34.01
C SER A 105 -23.67 4.49 33.39
N GLY A 106 -23.93 3.19 33.35
CA GLY A 106 -25.24 2.62 32.97
C GLY A 106 -25.48 2.55 31.47
N LEU A 107 -24.50 2.83 30.63
CA LEU A 107 -24.64 2.70 29.17
C LEU A 107 -24.72 1.25 28.69
N ASP A 108 -24.05 0.34 29.37
CA ASP A 108 -24.17 -1.10 29.15
C ASP A 108 -25.59 -1.63 29.44
N ALA A 109 -26.21 -1.17 30.52
CA ALA A 109 -27.60 -1.51 30.80
C ALA A 109 -28.57 -0.92 29.76
N LEU A 110 -28.33 0.33 29.36
CA LEU A 110 -29.08 0.98 28.27
C LEU A 110 -28.96 0.23 26.96
N ALA A 111 -27.75 -0.21 26.59
CA ALA A 111 -27.51 -0.98 25.37
C ALA A 111 -28.33 -2.28 25.37
N ARG A 112 -28.29 -3.03 26.46
CA ARG A 112 -29.08 -4.26 26.62
C ARG A 112 -30.59 -4.03 26.54
N GLU A 113 -31.08 -2.98 27.19
CA GLU A 113 -32.49 -2.61 27.15
C GLU A 113 -32.95 -2.25 25.74
N VAL A 114 -32.18 -1.39 25.06
CA VAL A 114 -32.49 -0.95 23.69
C VAL A 114 -32.47 -2.12 22.71
N LEU A 115 -31.48 -3.01 22.82
CA LEU A 115 -31.39 -4.19 21.97
C LEU A 115 -32.54 -5.17 22.18
N ALA A 116 -33.04 -5.29 23.41
CA ALA A 116 -34.19 -6.14 23.71
C ALA A 116 -35.52 -5.57 23.22
N LEU A 117 -35.68 -4.23 23.21
CA LEU A 117 -36.95 -3.57 22.90
C LEU A 117 -37.08 -3.08 21.45
N ASN A 118 -36.01 -3.04 20.69
CA ASN A 118 -36.02 -2.47 19.34
C ASN A 118 -35.61 -3.50 18.28
N ALA A 119 -36.20 -3.38 17.09
CA ALA A 119 -35.73 -4.12 15.93
C ALA A 119 -34.28 -3.70 15.58
N PRO A 120 -33.45 -4.61 15.06
CA PRO A 120 -32.05 -4.34 14.71
C PRO A 120 -31.84 -3.09 13.83
N THR A 121 -32.76 -2.84 12.90
CA THR A 121 -32.74 -1.67 12.01
C THR A 121 -33.06 -0.33 12.69
N ARG A 122 -33.31 -0.33 14.01
CA ARG A 122 -33.61 0.86 14.84
C ARG A 122 -32.78 0.94 16.12
N ALA A 123 -32.16 -0.15 16.52
CA ALA A 123 -31.50 -0.27 17.81
C ALA A 123 -30.37 0.76 18.02
N LEU A 124 -29.50 0.92 17.03
CA LEU A 124 -28.42 1.91 17.09
C LEU A 124 -28.98 3.34 17.26
N ARG A 125 -29.97 3.71 16.45
CA ARG A 125 -30.58 5.03 16.57
C ARG A 125 -31.23 5.23 17.94
N ALA A 126 -31.96 4.25 18.45
CA ALA A 126 -32.61 4.33 19.75
C ALA A 126 -31.59 4.46 20.89
N PHE A 127 -30.47 3.74 20.82
CA PHE A 127 -29.39 3.84 21.78
C PHE A 127 -28.76 5.25 21.76
N LEU A 128 -28.38 5.73 20.57
CA LEU A 128 -27.77 7.06 20.43
C LEU A 128 -28.68 8.19 20.92
N ASN A 129 -29.99 8.08 20.65
CA ASN A 129 -30.97 9.05 21.15
C ASN A 129 -30.98 9.11 22.68
N GLN A 130 -31.18 7.97 23.34
CA GLN A 130 -31.28 7.93 24.78
C GLN A 130 -29.98 8.27 25.47
N TRP A 131 -28.83 7.91 24.92
CA TRP A 131 -27.53 8.30 25.42
C TRP A 131 -27.31 9.82 25.34
N CYS A 132 -27.55 10.41 24.14
CA CYS A 132 -27.36 11.86 23.96
C CYS A 132 -28.29 12.71 24.84
N GLU A 133 -29.55 12.28 25.02
CA GLU A 133 -30.49 12.95 25.93
C GLU A 133 -30.02 12.95 27.39
N ARG A 134 -29.30 11.91 27.82
CA ARG A 134 -28.74 11.78 29.17
C ARG A 134 -27.35 12.41 29.32
N SER A 135 -26.70 12.77 28.21
CA SER A 135 -25.35 13.32 28.23
C SER A 135 -25.37 14.81 28.64
N PRO A 136 -24.56 15.23 29.63
CA PRO A 136 -24.51 16.62 30.05
C PRO A 136 -23.89 17.56 29.01
N GLN A 137 -23.11 17.01 28.07
CA GLN A 137 -22.47 17.76 26.99
C GLN A 137 -22.87 17.16 25.62
N PRO A 138 -22.84 17.96 24.57
CA PRO A 138 -23.04 17.44 23.21
C PRO A 138 -22.04 16.31 22.88
N VAL A 139 -22.55 15.21 22.35
CA VAL A 139 -21.70 14.05 21.99
C VAL A 139 -21.03 14.27 20.64
N ALA A 140 -19.71 14.04 20.59
CA ALA A 140 -18.93 13.91 19.38
C ALA A 140 -18.55 12.42 19.22
N LEU A 141 -19.09 11.74 18.20
CA LEU A 141 -18.88 10.31 17.99
C LEU A 141 -17.95 10.07 16.80
N LEU A 142 -16.86 9.34 17.04
CA LEU A 142 -15.87 9.00 16.04
C LEU A 142 -15.87 7.48 15.84
N LEU A 143 -16.33 7.03 14.66
CA LEU A 143 -16.44 5.61 14.29
C LEU A 143 -15.35 5.26 13.30
N ASP A 144 -14.44 4.40 13.72
CA ASP A 144 -13.31 3.91 12.90
C ASP A 144 -13.61 2.55 12.28
N GLU A 145 -12.89 2.24 11.19
CA GLU A 145 -12.99 0.99 10.41
C GLU A 145 -14.44 0.72 9.91
N VAL A 146 -15.14 1.79 9.51
CA VAL A 146 -16.53 1.68 9.01
C VAL A 146 -16.61 0.81 7.74
N ASP A 147 -15.54 0.73 6.99
CA ASP A 147 -15.41 -0.09 5.79
C ASP A 147 -15.14 -1.59 6.07
N ALA A 148 -15.02 -1.98 7.33
CA ALA A 148 -15.11 -3.39 7.73
C ALA A 148 -16.53 -3.95 7.56
N LEU A 149 -17.56 -3.08 7.59
CA LEU A 149 -18.94 -3.46 7.37
C LEU A 149 -19.25 -3.62 5.88
N VAL A 150 -20.02 -4.65 5.53
CA VAL A 150 -20.37 -4.98 4.15
C VAL A 150 -21.89 -5.10 3.95
N GLY A 151 -22.36 -4.89 2.71
CA GLY A 151 -23.76 -5.13 2.34
C GLY A 151 -24.77 -4.40 3.22
N ASP A 152 -25.78 -5.13 3.68
CA ASP A 152 -26.91 -4.58 4.44
C ASP A 152 -26.52 -4.04 5.83
N THR A 153 -25.43 -4.51 6.42
CA THR A 153 -24.95 -4.02 7.71
C THR A 153 -24.44 -2.59 7.59
N LEU A 154 -23.66 -2.27 6.56
CA LEU A 154 -23.21 -0.89 6.28
C LEU A 154 -24.41 0.01 5.94
N VAL A 155 -25.34 -0.47 5.11
CA VAL A 155 -26.57 0.30 4.78
C VAL A 155 -27.38 0.59 6.03
N SER A 156 -27.56 -0.38 6.92
CA SER A 156 -28.30 -0.22 8.17
C SER A 156 -27.64 0.82 9.08
N LEU A 157 -26.31 0.73 9.27
CA LEU A 157 -25.56 1.74 10.02
C LEU A 157 -25.83 3.15 9.47
N LEU A 158 -25.57 3.37 8.18
CA LEU A 158 -25.68 4.69 7.55
C LEU A 158 -27.10 5.25 7.59
N ARG A 159 -28.11 4.41 7.38
CA ARG A 159 -29.53 4.82 7.43
C ARG A 159 -29.98 5.17 8.85
N GLN A 160 -29.55 4.44 9.88
CA GLN A 160 -29.87 4.75 11.26
C GLN A 160 -29.23 6.07 11.71
N LEU A 161 -27.97 6.31 11.34
CA LEU A 161 -27.28 7.58 11.58
C LEU A 161 -27.98 8.74 10.86
N ARG A 162 -28.39 8.55 9.62
CA ARG A 162 -29.14 9.54 8.85
C ARG A 162 -30.53 9.84 9.47
N ALA A 163 -31.23 8.82 9.95
CA ALA A 163 -32.56 8.97 10.54
C ALA A 163 -32.53 9.77 11.84
N GLY A 164 -31.45 9.70 12.60
CA GLY A 164 -31.26 10.50 13.83
C GLY A 164 -30.77 11.93 13.59
N TYR A 165 -30.26 12.24 12.40
CA TYR A 165 -29.64 13.53 12.07
C TYR A 165 -30.47 14.79 12.43
N PRO A 166 -31.83 14.82 12.24
CA PRO A 166 -32.64 16.00 12.61
C PRO A 166 -32.71 16.25 14.13
N GLN A 167 -32.38 15.27 14.97
CA GLN A 167 -32.53 15.35 16.42
C GLN A 167 -31.30 15.94 17.12
N ARG A 168 -30.27 16.31 16.36
CA ARG A 168 -29.04 16.93 16.88
C ARG A 168 -29.27 18.36 17.38
N PRO A 169 -28.50 18.83 18.33
CA PRO A 169 -27.50 18.10 19.14
C PRO A 169 -28.12 17.51 20.42
N GLN A 170 -29.44 17.71 20.67
CA GLN A 170 -30.08 17.40 21.95
C GLN A 170 -30.25 15.90 22.18
N ALA A 171 -30.74 15.19 21.17
CA ALA A 171 -31.08 13.80 21.28
C ALA A 171 -30.36 12.93 20.22
N PHE A 172 -29.23 13.41 19.69
CA PHE A 172 -28.39 12.64 18.77
C PHE A 172 -26.97 13.25 18.74
N PRO A 173 -25.91 12.49 18.34
CA PRO A 173 -24.56 13.02 18.30
C PRO A 173 -24.48 14.36 17.56
N SER A 174 -23.92 15.38 18.21
CA SER A 174 -23.76 16.72 17.67
C SER A 174 -22.94 16.69 16.38
N THR A 175 -21.84 15.96 16.42
CA THR A 175 -20.98 15.68 15.28
C THR A 175 -20.68 14.20 15.18
N LEU A 176 -20.41 13.75 13.96
CA LEU A 176 -20.05 12.37 13.66
C LEU A 176 -18.88 12.35 12.67
N VAL A 177 -17.83 11.63 13.02
CA VAL A 177 -16.72 11.34 12.15
C VAL A 177 -16.78 9.86 11.78
N LEU A 178 -16.94 9.56 10.51
CA LEU A 178 -16.78 8.21 9.99
C LEU A 178 -15.38 8.07 9.44
N CYS A 179 -14.70 6.97 9.74
CA CYS A 179 -13.33 6.75 9.30
C CYS A 179 -13.21 5.39 8.59
N GLY A 180 -12.46 5.38 7.50
CA GLY A 180 -12.20 4.18 6.71
C GLY A 180 -11.08 4.38 5.68
N VAL A 181 -10.93 3.40 4.80
CA VAL A 181 -9.92 3.46 3.72
C VAL A 181 -10.39 4.33 2.57
N ARG A 182 -11.69 4.37 2.28
CA ARG A 182 -12.27 5.00 1.08
C ARG A 182 -13.33 6.05 1.41
N ASP A 183 -13.60 6.95 0.45
CA ASP A 183 -14.80 7.78 0.53
C ASP A 183 -16.07 6.90 0.42
N LEU A 184 -17.07 7.21 1.23
CA LEU A 184 -18.37 6.47 1.21
C LEU A 184 -19.07 6.50 -0.15
N ARG A 185 -18.79 7.52 -1.00
CA ARG A 185 -19.35 7.60 -2.37
C ARG A 185 -18.92 6.42 -3.24
N ASP A 186 -17.76 5.87 -2.97
CA ASP A 186 -17.11 4.84 -3.79
C ASP A 186 -17.52 3.42 -3.36
N TYR A 187 -18.35 3.31 -2.31
CA TYR A 187 -18.94 2.05 -1.92
C TYR A 187 -20.15 1.75 -2.79
N ARG A 188 -19.99 0.86 -3.74
CA ARG A 188 -21.10 0.16 -4.39
C ARG A 188 -21.50 -0.98 -3.46
N ILE A 189 -22.53 -0.76 -2.66
CA ILE A 189 -23.05 -1.75 -1.71
C ILE A 189 -23.91 -2.70 -2.51
N HIS A 190 -23.40 -3.86 -2.83
CA HIS A 190 -24.19 -4.95 -3.38
C HIS A 190 -24.99 -5.59 -2.24
N ALA A 191 -26.24 -5.24 -2.12
CA ALA A 191 -27.19 -6.04 -1.34
C ALA A 191 -27.37 -7.38 -2.04
N SER A 192 -27.48 -8.47 -1.25
CA SER A 192 -27.57 -9.85 -1.71
C SER A 192 -28.32 -10.04 -3.04
N SER A 193 -27.62 -10.59 -3.97
CA SER A 193 -27.91 -11.34 -5.20
C SER A 193 -28.83 -10.79 -6.30
N GLU A 194 -29.72 -9.82 -6.13
CA GLU A 194 -30.65 -9.42 -7.24
C GLU A 194 -31.04 -7.92 -7.29
N SER A 195 -30.51 -7.07 -6.44
CA SER A 195 -30.90 -5.65 -6.38
C SER A 195 -29.86 -4.74 -7.01
N GLU A 196 -30.29 -3.63 -7.63
CA GLU A 196 -29.39 -2.56 -8.07
C GLU A 196 -28.48 -2.10 -6.92
N PRO A 197 -27.17 -1.89 -7.17
CA PRO A 197 -26.23 -1.53 -6.13
C PRO A 197 -26.61 -0.19 -5.49
N ILE A 198 -26.78 -0.18 -4.17
CA ILE A 198 -27.00 1.06 -3.41
C ILE A 198 -25.64 1.76 -3.27
N THR A 199 -25.55 3.02 -3.71
CA THR A 199 -24.32 3.80 -3.49
C THR A 199 -24.28 4.32 -2.04
N GLY A 200 -23.14 4.23 -1.40
CA GLY A 200 -22.93 4.76 -0.04
C GLY A 200 -23.29 6.25 0.06
N GLY A 201 -23.07 7.03 -1.01
CA GLY A 201 -23.49 8.42 -1.10
C GLY A 201 -25.02 8.62 -1.01
N SER A 202 -25.83 7.72 -1.56
CA SER A 202 -27.29 7.79 -1.43
C SER A 202 -27.78 7.35 -0.05
N ALA A 203 -27.10 6.40 0.58
CA ALA A 203 -27.41 5.95 1.92
C ALA A 203 -27.08 7.00 2.98
N PHE A 204 -26.05 7.83 2.76
CA PHE A 204 -25.55 8.83 3.70
C PHE A 204 -25.33 10.22 3.08
N ASN A 205 -26.39 10.81 2.54
CA ASN A 205 -26.34 12.13 1.89
C ASN A 205 -26.24 13.34 2.86
N ILE A 206 -26.04 13.09 4.14
CA ILE A 206 -25.84 14.12 5.20
C ILE A 206 -24.37 14.42 5.45
N LYS A 207 -23.46 13.79 4.73
CA LYS A 207 -22.01 14.06 4.80
C LYS A 207 -21.69 15.46 4.29
N ALA A 208 -21.08 16.30 5.14
CA ALA A 208 -20.69 17.65 4.76
C ALA A 208 -19.40 17.67 3.94
N LYS A 209 -18.42 16.87 4.32
CA LYS A 209 -17.09 16.84 3.69
C LYS A 209 -16.43 15.46 3.82
N SER A 210 -15.53 15.15 2.90
CA SER A 210 -14.54 14.07 3.02
C SER A 210 -13.16 14.69 3.16
N LEU A 211 -12.46 14.30 4.20
CA LEU A 211 -11.09 14.69 4.49
C LEU A 211 -10.19 13.51 4.20
N ARG A 212 -9.14 13.71 3.41
CA ARG A 212 -8.14 12.69 3.13
C ARG A 212 -6.88 12.99 3.93
N LEU A 213 -6.49 12.04 4.80
CA LEU A 213 -5.20 12.13 5.48
C LEU A 213 -4.09 11.78 4.48
N GLY A 214 -3.15 12.70 4.30
CA GLY A 214 -2.02 12.53 3.39
C GLY A 214 -0.87 11.70 3.96
N ASP A 215 0.10 11.41 3.10
CA ASP A 215 1.41 10.89 3.52
C ASP A 215 2.22 12.01 4.22
N PHE A 216 3.34 11.66 4.86
CA PHE A 216 4.24 12.65 5.44
C PHE A 216 4.87 13.53 4.35
N SER A 217 5.03 14.81 4.61
CA SER A 217 5.89 15.67 3.82
C SER A 217 7.38 15.34 4.05
N SER A 218 8.25 15.85 3.19
CA SER A 218 9.70 15.70 3.38
C SER A 218 10.14 16.23 4.75
N ASP A 219 9.66 17.40 5.15
CA ASP A 219 10.00 18.01 6.44
C ASP A 219 9.50 17.18 7.62
N GLU A 220 8.31 16.59 7.52
CA GLU A 220 7.78 15.68 8.54
C GLU A 220 8.62 14.40 8.65
N VAL A 221 9.06 13.83 7.53
CA VAL A 221 9.98 12.67 7.57
C VAL A 221 11.27 13.05 8.28
N MET A 222 11.88 14.21 7.95
CA MET A 222 13.10 14.67 8.61
C MET A 222 12.89 14.90 10.12
N ALA A 223 11.77 15.52 10.49
CA ALA A 223 11.43 15.75 11.91
C ALA A 223 11.26 14.44 12.68
N LEU A 224 10.63 13.43 12.08
CA LEU A 224 10.48 12.11 12.70
C LEU A 224 11.82 11.40 12.93
N LEU A 225 12.74 11.45 11.96
CA LEU A 225 14.09 10.89 12.08
C LEU A 225 14.92 11.63 13.14
N ASP A 226 14.71 12.95 13.27
CA ASP A 226 15.38 13.78 14.28
C ASP A 226 14.98 13.42 15.72
N GLU A 227 13.77 12.88 15.95
CA GLU A 227 13.39 12.39 17.29
C GLU A 227 14.31 11.26 17.78
N HIS A 228 14.68 10.34 16.87
CA HIS A 228 15.67 9.30 17.18
C HIS A 228 17.04 9.90 17.47
N THR A 229 17.50 10.82 16.63
CA THR A 229 18.80 11.48 16.80
C THR A 229 18.87 12.27 18.12
N LYS A 230 17.80 13.00 18.48
CA LYS A 230 17.72 13.75 19.74
C LYS A 230 17.82 12.85 20.97
N GLU A 231 17.19 11.68 20.93
CA GLU A 231 17.17 10.76 22.07
C GLU A 231 18.46 9.94 22.19
N THR A 232 19.03 9.48 21.07
CA THR A 232 20.12 8.50 21.06
C THR A 232 21.48 9.06 20.71
N GLY A 233 21.53 10.23 20.09
CA GLY A 233 22.75 10.81 19.49
C GLY A 233 23.13 10.20 18.14
N GLN A 234 22.45 9.12 17.69
CA GLN A 234 22.74 8.47 16.42
C GLN A 234 22.16 9.29 15.25
N VAL A 235 23.01 9.63 14.31
CA VAL A 235 22.68 10.51 13.18
C VAL A 235 22.35 9.68 11.94
N PHE A 236 21.29 10.06 11.20
CA PHE A 236 21.10 9.63 9.82
C PHE A 236 21.92 10.57 8.91
N THR A 237 22.73 10.01 8.00
CA THR A 237 23.44 10.84 7.01
C THR A 237 22.44 11.55 6.09
N ALA A 238 22.86 12.63 5.42
CA ALA A 238 21.99 13.35 4.50
C ALA A 238 21.48 12.44 3.37
N GLU A 239 22.37 11.60 2.83
CA GLU A 239 22.04 10.63 1.78
C GLU A 239 21.05 9.57 2.27
N ALA A 240 21.16 9.11 3.53
CA ALA A 240 20.22 8.16 4.13
C ALA A 240 18.83 8.78 4.30
N ARG A 241 18.75 10.04 4.74
CA ARG A 241 17.49 10.78 4.86
C ARG A 241 16.82 10.96 3.51
N ASP A 242 17.56 11.42 2.50
CA ASP A 242 17.06 11.56 1.12
C ASP A 242 16.64 10.22 0.54
N ARG A 243 17.36 9.14 0.87
CA ARG A 243 17.02 7.80 0.42
C ARG A 243 15.71 7.31 1.02
N ILE A 244 15.47 7.49 2.33
CA ILE A 244 14.19 7.16 2.98
C ILE A 244 13.06 7.92 2.29
N TRP A 245 13.20 9.23 2.10
CA TRP A 245 12.20 10.05 1.42
C TRP A 245 11.93 9.53 0.00
N THR A 246 12.98 9.34 -0.79
CA THR A 246 12.86 8.90 -2.19
C THR A 246 12.20 7.53 -2.32
N LEU A 247 12.49 6.59 -1.41
CA LEU A 247 11.92 5.24 -1.44
C LEU A 247 10.46 5.19 -1.01
N THR A 248 10.09 6.01 -0.01
CA THR A 248 8.77 5.93 0.63
C THR A 248 7.78 6.96 0.12
N LEU A 249 8.28 8.07 -0.40
CA LEU A 249 7.52 9.29 -0.74
C LEU A 249 6.62 9.74 0.43
N GLY A 250 7.09 9.50 1.66
CA GLY A 250 6.43 9.89 2.89
C GLY A 250 5.35 8.93 3.37
N GLN A 251 5.15 7.76 2.77
CA GLN A 251 4.17 6.79 3.29
C GLN A 251 4.53 6.43 4.74
N PRO A 252 3.63 6.73 5.72
CA PRO A 252 4.01 6.76 7.14
C PRO A 252 4.56 5.44 7.67
N TRP A 253 3.93 4.32 7.30
CA TRP A 253 4.40 3.02 7.75
C TRP A 253 5.77 2.66 7.15
N LEU A 254 5.99 2.93 5.85
CA LEU A 254 7.26 2.64 5.20
C LEU A 254 8.41 3.47 5.79
N VAL A 255 8.15 4.75 6.11
CA VAL A 255 9.15 5.60 6.78
C VAL A 255 9.55 5.00 8.12
N ASN A 256 8.57 4.65 8.95
CA ASN A 256 8.82 4.05 10.25
C ASN A 256 9.49 2.66 10.13
N ALA A 257 9.04 1.81 9.20
CA ALA A 257 9.58 0.46 9.03
C ALA A 257 11.04 0.48 8.56
N LEU A 258 11.40 1.35 7.58
CA LEU A 258 12.79 1.50 7.15
C LEU A 258 13.67 2.01 8.29
N ALA A 259 13.20 3.01 9.03
CA ALA A 259 13.96 3.57 10.15
C ALA A 259 14.09 2.54 11.30
N TYR A 260 13.02 1.80 11.60
CA TYR A 260 13.05 0.73 12.61
C TYR A 260 14.04 -0.36 12.22
N GLU A 261 13.91 -0.93 11.04
CA GLU A 261 14.80 -1.98 10.53
C GLU A 261 16.26 -1.52 10.57
N SER A 262 16.54 -0.29 10.15
CA SER A 262 17.89 0.26 10.10
C SER A 262 18.49 0.48 11.49
N CYS A 263 17.70 0.93 12.47
CA CYS A 263 18.20 1.31 13.80
C CYS A 263 18.13 0.18 14.83
N PHE A 264 17.19 -0.76 14.68
CA PHE A 264 16.88 -1.72 15.75
C PHE A 264 17.03 -3.18 15.32
N ASP A 265 16.82 -3.53 14.04
CA ASP A 265 16.89 -4.91 13.57
C ASP A 265 18.26 -5.26 12.97
N ILE A 266 18.83 -4.40 12.14
CA ILE A 266 20.15 -4.61 11.56
C ILE A 266 21.23 -4.44 12.64
N PRO A 267 22.11 -5.44 12.87
CA PRO A 267 23.11 -5.41 13.96
C PRO A 267 24.00 -4.17 13.96
N GLU A 268 24.48 -3.74 12.80
CA GLU A 268 25.35 -2.57 12.66
C GLU A 268 24.63 -1.25 13.00
N GLY A 269 23.33 -1.18 12.75
CA GLY A 269 22.51 -0.01 13.08
C GLY A 269 22.19 0.09 14.58
N ARG A 270 22.34 -0.98 15.35
CA ARG A 270 22.19 -0.97 16.82
C ARG A 270 23.35 -0.27 17.52
N ASP A 271 24.49 -0.14 16.87
CA ASP A 271 25.64 0.61 17.38
C ASP A 271 25.38 2.12 17.24
N ARG A 272 24.98 2.74 18.33
CA ARG A 272 24.60 4.17 18.39
C ARG A 272 25.77 5.12 18.10
N THR A 273 27.01 4.63 18.11
CA THR A 273 28.20 5.42 17.76
C THR A 273 28.40 5.55 16.25
N ARG A 274 27.72 4.72 15.46
CA ARG A 274 27.79 4.70 14.00
C ARG A 274 26.61 5.44 13.39
N PRO A 275 26.80 6.26 12.37
CA PRO A 275 25.68 6.86 11.66
C PRO A 275 24.89 5.80 10.87
N ILE A 276 23.60 6.06 10.68
CA ILE A 276 22.78 5.34 9.72
C ILE A 276 23.06 5.92 8.32
N ASP A 277 23.69 5.13 7.48
CA ASP A 277 24.07 5.49 6.12
C ASP A 277 23.12 4.93 5.06
N ILE A 278 23.34 5.30 3.81
CA ILE A 278 22.53 4.85 2.67
C ILE A 278 22.56 3.33 2.48
N ALA A 279 23.70 2.67 2.78
CA ALA A 279 23.82 1.23 2.62
C ALA A 279 22.96 0.47 3.63
N LEU A 280 22.83 0.99 4.86
CA LEU A 280 21.91 0.46 5.87
C LEU A 280 20.44 0.61 5.44
N ILE A 281 20.07 1.75 4.83
CA ILE A 281 18.72 1.97 4.33
C ILE A 281 18.39 1.02 3.18
N ASP A 282 19.30 0.84 2.22
CA ASP A 282 19.08 -0.08 1.09
C ASP A 282 18.99 -1.54 1.58
N ARG A 283 19.78 -1.93 2.58
CA ARG A 283 19.67 -3.25 3.22
C ARG A 283 18.34 -3.40 3.98
N ALA A 284 17.92 -2.38 4.71
CA ALA A 284 16.62 -2.36 5.39
C ALA A 284 15.46 -2.53 4.40
N LYS A 285 15.49 -1.80 3.28
CA LYS A 285 14.51 -1.96 2.19
C LYS A 285 14.44 -3.41 1.72
N GLU A 286 15.57 -4.02 1.42
CA GLU A 286 15.61 -5.40 0.91
C GLU A 286 15.08 -6.40 1.96
N ASN A 287 15.46 -6.24 3.24
CA ASN A 287 14.95 -7.07 4.33
C ASN A 287 13.42 -7.00 4.45
N LEU A 288 12.84 -5.79 4.41
CA LEU A 288 11.38 -5.59 4.48
C LEU A 288 10.65 -6.28 3.31
N ILE A 289 11.21 -6.18 2.11
CA ILE A 289 10.63 -6.80 0.92
C ILE A 289 10.73 -8.33 1.00
N GLN A 290 11.87 -8.89 1.42
CA GLN A 290 12.09 -10.34 1.49
C GLN A 290 11.25 -10.99 2.59
N ARG A 291 11.10 -10.34 3.75
CA ARG A 291 10.30 -10.86 4.86
C ARG A 291 8.80 -10.83 4.61
N ARG A 292 8.33 -10.22 3.54
CA ARG A 292 6.89 -10.05 3.22
C ARG A 292 6.12 -9.54 4.44
N VAL A 293 6.58 -8.43 5.01
CA VAL A 293 5.90 -7.88 6.20
C VAL A 293 4.43 -7.61 5.91
N THR A 294 3.58 -7.76 6.92
CA THR A 294 2.10 -7.79 6.84
C THR A 294 1.50 -6.68 5.96
N HIS A 295 2.05 -5.47 6.01
CA HIS A 295 1.59 -4.36 5.16
C HIS A 295 1.78 -4.65 3.67
N LEU A 296 2.94 -5.16 3.29
CA LEU A 296 3.27 -5.47 1.90
C LEU A 296 2.47 -6.69 1.39
N ASP A 297 2.22 -7.68 2.26
CA ASP A 297 1.36 -8.83 1.94
C ASP A 297 -0.10 -8.41 1.72
N GLN A 298 -0.64 -7.50 2.53
CA GLN A 298 -2.00 -6.98 2.34
C GLN A 298 -2.16 -6.24 1.00
N LEU A 299 -1.14 -5.50 0.55
CA LEU A 299 -1.14 -4.90 -0.78
C LEU A 299 -1.10 -5.96 -1.88
N ALA A 300 -0.31 -7.01 -1.66
CA ALA A 300 -0.20 -8.15 -2.55
C ALA A 300 -1.54 -8.88 -2.73
N ASP A 301 -2.28 -9.07 -1.66
CA ASP A 301 -3.61 -9.69 -1.72
C ASP A 301 -4.60 -8.89 -2.58
N LYS A 302 -4.47 -7.56 -2.61
CA LYS A 302 -5.28 -6.70 -3.49
C LYS A 302 -5.08 -6.98 -4.97
N LEU A 303 -3.91 -7.48 -5.37
CA LEU A 303 -3.67 -7.92 -6.76
C LEU A 303 -4.52 -9.13 -7.17
N ARG A 304 -5.16 -9.84 -6.24
CA ARG A 304 -6.12 -10.91 -6.56
C ARG A 304 -7.45 -10.36 -7.07
N GLU A 305 -7.76 -9.10 -6.79
CA GLU A 305 -8.99 -8.46 -7.28
C GLU A 305 -8.86 -8.14 -8.78
N PRO A 306 -9.77 -8.61 -9.66
CA PRO A 306 -9.67 -8.39 -11.11
C PRO A 306 -9.59 -6.91 -11.52
N ARG A 307 -10.32 -6.02 -10.80
CA ARG A 307 -10.30 -4.57 -11.04
C ARG A 307 -8.95 -3.93 -10.74
N VAL A 308 -8.23 -4.41 -9.71
CA VAL A 308 -6.87 -3.94 -9.36
C VAL A 308 -5.90 -4.42 -10.41
N ARG A 309 -5.98 -5.69 -10.77
CA ARG A 309 -5.10 -6.33 -11.73
C ARG A 309 -5.16 -5.69 -13.11
N ARG A 310 -6.37 -5.41 -13.61
CA ARG A 310 -6.60 -4.78 -14.92
C ARG A 310 -5.85 -3.45 -15.10
N ILE A 311 -5.58 -2.73 -14.01
CA ILE A 311 -4.87 -1.45 -14.04
C ILE A 311 -3.37 -1.64 -13.75
N ILE A 312 -3.04 -2.42 -12.73
CA ILE A 312 -1.65 -2.59 -12.29
C ILE A 312 -0.81 -3.36 -13.32
N GLU A 313 -1.35 -4.42 -13.94
CA GLU A 313 -0.60 -5.23 -14.91
C GLU A 313 -0.11 -4.42 -16.12
N PRO A 314 -0.97 -3.66 -16.84
CA PRO A 314 -0.51 -2.83 -17.93
C PRO A 314 0.52 -1.77 -17.50
N MET A 315 0.33 -1.16 -16.32
CA MET A 315 1.30 -0.19 -15.79
C MET A 315 2.67 -0.82 -15.56
N LEU A 316 2.70 -2.03 -14.99
CA LEU A 316 3.94 -2.77 -14.78
C LEU A 316 4.57 -3.27 -16.09
N ALA A 317 3.76 -3.51 -17.10
CA ALA A 317 4.21 -3.88 -18.45
C ALA A 317 4.66 -2.67 -19.30
N GLY A 318 4.56 -1.45 -18.78
CA GLY A 318 4.88 -0.24 -19.54
C GLY A 318 3.95 0.02 -20.72
N THR A 319 2.72 -0.53 -20.68
CA THR A 319 1.74 -0.38 -21.75
C THR A 319 0.79 0.77 -21.47
N ALA A 320 0.26 1.36 -22.55
CA ALA A 320 -0.77 2.40 -22.40
C ALA A 320 -1.99 1.82 -21.68
N LEU A 321 -2.45 2.53 -20.66
CA LEU A 321 -3.71 2.22 -20.01
C LEU A 321 -4.83 2.59 -20.97
N GLY A 322 -5.73 1.64 -21.27
CA GLY A 322 -6.98 1.92 -21.96
C GLY A 322 -7.90 2.85 -21.14
N GLU A 323 -9.17 2.98 -21.55
CA GLU A 323 -10.15 3.67 -20.70
C GLU A 323 -10.31 2.94 -19.36
N ILE A 324 -9.97 3.65 -18.28
CA ILE A 324 -10.12 3.15 -16.91
C ILE A 324 -11.37 3.81 -16.32
N PRO A 325 -12.33 3.02 -15.81
CA PRO A 325 -13.45 3.56 -15.03
C PRO A 325 -12.94 4.42 -13.86
N VAL A 326 -13.56 5.57 -13.67
CA VAL A 326 -13.15 6.55 -12.65
C VAL A 326 -13.17 5.95 -11.25
N ASP A 327 -14.18 5.14 -10.96
CA ASP A 327 -14.35 4.46 -9.68
C ASP A 327 -13.25 3.40 -9.41
N GLU A 328 -12.80 2.68 -10.41
CA GLU A 328 -11.69 1.73 -10.26
C GLU A 328 -10.36 2.45 -10.03
N ARG A 329 -10.11 3.54 -10.76
CA ARG A 329 -8.93 4.37 -10.57
C ARG A 329 -8.89 4.99 -9.16
N ASP A 330 -9.99 5.61 -8.74
CA ASP A 330 -10.07 6.26 -7.44
C ASP A 330 -9.98 5.23 -6.31
N TYR A 331 -10.49 4.01 -6.53
CA TYR A 331 -10.29 2.88 -5.63
C TYR A 331 -8.80 2.55 -5.39
N LEU A 332 -7.99 2.47 -6.45
CA LEU A 332 -6.56 2.17 -6.30
C LEU A 332 -5.79 3.32 -5.63
N ILE A 333 -6.22 4.56 -5.84
CA ILE A 333 -5.65 5.74 -5.17
C ILE A 333 -6.00 5.71 -3.68
N ASP A 334 -7.24 5.40 -3.33
CA ASP A 334 -7.68 5.30 -1.92
C ASP A 334 -7.04 4.13 -1.18
N LEU A 335 -6.76 3.02 -1.88
CA LEU A 335 -5.95 1.94 -1.33
C LEU A 335 -4.48 2.32 -1.11
N GLY A 336 -4.02 3.43 -1.69
CA GLY A 336 -2.62 3.85 -1.65
C GLY A 336 -1.70 3.08 -2.59
N LEU A 337 -2.25 2.32 -3.56
CA LEU A 337 -1.47 1.60 -4.57
C LEU A 337 -0.97 2.54 -5.67
N LEU A 338 -1.79 3.52 -6.04
CA LEU A 338 -1.50 4.51 -7.06
C LEU A 338 -1.56 5.93 -6.52
N ARG A 339 -0.85 6.82 -7.19
CA ARG A 339 -0.94 8.27 -6.99
C ARG A 339 -1.07 9.00 -8.31
N ARG A 340 -1.56 10.24 -8.26
CA ARG A 340 -1.58 11.15 -9.41
C ARG A 340 -0.24 11.88 -9.51
N THR A 341 0.31 11.93 -10.71
CA THR A 341 1.43 12.83 -11.02
C THR A 341 0.90 14.24 -11.30
N GLY A 342 1.73 15.26 -11.12
CA GLY A 342 1.35 16.66 -11.36
C GLY A 342 0.88 16.99 -12.79
N GLY A 343 0.93 16.04 -13.73
CA GLY A 343 0.51 16.17 -15.13
C GLY A 343 -0.64 15.26 -15.55
N SER A 344 -1.58 14.91 -14.68
CA SER A 344 -2.74 14.03 -14.93
C SER A 344 -2.44 12.53 -15.12
N GLY A 345 -1.21 12.08 -15.05
CA GLY A 345 -0.83 10.66 -15.11
C GLY A 345 -1.11 9.89 -13.83
N LEU A 346 -1.13 8.56 -13.93
CA LEU A 346 -1.15 7.65 -12.79
C LEU A 346 0.21 6.96 -12.68
N GLU A 347 0.69 6.80 -11.45
CA GLU A 347 1.87 6.01 -11.17
C GLU A 347 1.69 5.18 -9.89
N VAL A 348 2.50 4.14 -9.71
CA VAL A 348 2.57 3.38 -8.46
C VAL A 348 3.01 4.31 -7.33
N ALA A 349 2.35 4.22 -6.18
CA ALA A 349 2.40 5.23 -5.12
C ALA A 349 3.82 5.56 -4.64
N ASN A 350 4.72 4.56 -4.58
CA ASN A 350 6.13 4.76 -4.21
C ASN A 350 7.04 3.68 -4.82
N PRO A 351 8.35 3.89 -4.84
CA PRO A 351 9.32 2.93 -5.39
C PRO A 351 9.31 1.56 -4.72
N ILE A 352 9.08 1.47 -3.41
CA ILE A 352 9.00 0.16 -2.72
C ILE A 352 7.83 -0.66 -3.25
N TYR A 353 6.64 -0.07 -3.40
CA TYR A 353 5.48 -0.79 -3.97
C TYR A 353 5.72 -1.17 -5.43
N ARG A 354 6.39 -0.31 -6.20
CA ARG A 354 6.78 -0.63 -7.59
C ARG A 354 7.68 -1.86 -7.67
N GLU A 355 8.47 -2.11 -6.65
CA GLU A 355 9.33 -3.30 -6.54
C GLU A 355 8.58 -4.52 -5.98
N VAL A 356 7.74 -4.32 -4.96
CA VAL A 356 6.97 -5.39 -4.30
C VAL A 356 5.90 -5.99 -5.21
N LEU A 357 5.12 -5.16 -5.91
CA LEU A 357 4.01 -5.63 -6.73
C LEU A 357 4.43 -6.67 -7.78
N PRO A 358 5.49 -6.44 -8.59
CA PRO A 358 5.98 -7.46 -9.53
C PRO A 358 6.54 -8.71 -8.85
N ARG A 359 7.26 -8.55 -7.71
CA ARG A 359 7.80 -9.71 -6.97
C ARG A 359 6.67 -10.61 -6.46
N THR A 360 5.57 -10.02 -6.02
CA THR A 360 4.38 -10.76 -5.60
C THR A 360 3.73 -11.50 -6.77
N LEU A 361 3.57 -10.82 -7.91
CA LEU A 361 3.04 -11.45 -9.13
C LEU A 361 3.97 -12.56 -9.64
N ALA A 362 5.27 -12.43 -9.44
CA ALA A 362 6.27 -13.46 -9.79
C ALA A 362 6.27 -14.65 -8.81
N GLY A 363 5.69 -14.55 -7.63
CA GLY A 363 5.69 -15.62 -6.62
C GLY A 363 5.11 -16.93 -7.14
N GLY A 364 3.97 -16.91 -7.82
CA GLY A 364 3.40 -18.10 -8.47
C GLY A 364 4.33 -18.75 -9.51
N PRO A 365 4.85 -18.00 -10.49
CA PRO A 365 5.90 -18.49 -11.38
C PRO A 365 7.15 -19.01 -10.63
N GLN A 366 7.61 -18.33 -9.59
CA GLN A 366 8.78 -18.75 -8.80
C GLN A 366 8.58 -20.09 -8.10
N ASP A 367 7.42 -20.32 -7.50
CA ASP A 367 7.07 -21.59 -6.84
C ASP A 367 6.93 -22.74 -7.85
N SER A 368 6.54 -22.40 -9.09
CA SER A 368 6.41 -23.36 -10.20
C SER A 368 7.72 -23.64 -10.94
N LEU A 369 8.80 -22.90 -10.63
CA LEU A 369 10.10 -23.13 -11.28
C LEU A 369 10.68 -24.46 -10.82
N PRO A 370 11.19 -25.31 -11.76
CA PRO A 370 11.90 -26.53 -11.40
C PRO A 370 13.15 -26.20 -10.58
N GLN A 371 13.59 -27.16 -9.78
CA GLN A 371 14.83 -27.00 -9.03
C GLN A 371 16.01 -26.99 -10.01
N ILE A 372 16.73 -25.86 -10.08
CA ILE A 372 17.88 -25.66 -10.98
C ILE A 372 19.12 -25.57 -10.10
N SER A 373 20.10 -26.43 -10.33
CA SER A 373 21.39 -26.31 -9.65
C SER A 373 22.11 -25.05 -10.13
N PRO A 374 22.71 -24.24 -9.25
CA PRO A 374 23.39 -23.00 -9.62
C PRO A 374 24.65 -23.31 -10.45
N SER A 375 24.51 -23.22 -11.77
CA SER A 375 25.64 -23.38 -12.72
C SER A 375 26.28 -22.04 -13.11
N TRP A 376 25.77 -20.94 -12.56
CA TRP A 376 26.19 -19.57 -12.87
C TRP A 376 27.15 -18.95 -11.86
N LEU A 377 27.64 -19.74 -10.91
CA LEU A 377 28.64 -19.28 -9.96
C LEU A 377 30.02 -19.81 -10.34
N THR A 378 31.03 -18.96 -10.27
CA THR A 378 32.43 -19.35 -10.37
C THR A 378 32.86 -20.20 -9.16
N PRO A 379 34.01 -20.90 -9.19
CA PRO A 379 34.53 -21.59 -8.03
C PRO A 379 34.79 -20.69 -6.81
N THR A 380 34.96 -19.38 -7.02
CA THR A 380 35.10 -18.36 -5.97
C THR A 380 33.76 -17.87 -5.43
N GLY A 381 32.65 -18.33 -6.00
CA GLY A 381 31.29 -17.93 -5.60
C GLY A 381 30.83 -16.60 -6.22
N ASP A 382 31.56 -16.07 -7.18
CA ASP A 382 31.15 -14.87 -7.92
C ASP A 382 30.19 -15.22 -9.06
N LEU A 383 29.35 -14.26 -9.46
CA LEU A 383 28.41 -14.46 -10.57
C LEU A 383 29.15 -14.42 -11.91
N ASP A 384 28.92 -15.44 -12.73
CA ASP A 384 29.27 -15.46 -14.13
C ASP A 384 28.06 -15.11 -15.01
N PRO A 385 28.00 -13.90 -15.60
CA PRO A 385 26.86 -13.48 -16.40
C PRO A 385 26.62 -14.33 -17.66
N GLU A 386 27.65 -14.94 -18.25
CA GLU A 386 27.51 -15.80 -19.44
C GLU A 386 26.88 -17.13 -19.03
N ALA A 387 27.41 -17.77 -18.02
CA ALA A 387 26.82 -18.99 -17.47
C ALA A 387 25.38 -18.78 -16.96
N LEU A 388 25.08 -17.58 -16.40
CA LEU A 388 23.72 -17.20 -16.01
C LEU A 388 22.80 -17.12 -17.22
N LEU A 389 23.25 -16.50 -18.30
CA LEU A 389 22.49 -16.40 -19.54
C LEU A 389 22.19 -17.78 -20.11
N ASP A 390 23.21 -18.64 -20.21
CA ASP A 390 23.05 -20.01 -20.71
C ASP A 390 22.05 -20.81 -19.86
N ALA A 391 22.11 -20.67 -18.54
CA ALA A 391 21.15 -21.29 -17.63
C ALA A 391 19.72 -20.77 -17.85
N PHE A 392 19.53 -19.45 -18.04
CA PHE A 392 18.24 -18.87 -18.38
C PHE A 392 17.72 -19.36 -19.71
N LEU A 393 18.54 -19.41 -20.74
CA LEU A 393 18.16 -19.89 -22.09
C LEU A 393 17.77 -21.36 -22.07
N ALA A 394 18.52 -22.19 -21.36
CA ALA A 394 18.21 -23.62 -21.21
C ALA A 394 16.88 -23.81 -20.48
N PHE A 395 16.66 -23.04 -19.42
CA PHE A 395 15.39 -23.01 -18.68
C PHE A 395 14.24 -22.54 -19.58
N TRP A 396 14.41 -21.40 -20.26
CA TRP A 396 13.37 -20.79 -21.08
C TRP A 396 12.99 -21.68 -22.27
N ARG A 397 13.97 -22.32 -22.94
CA ARG A 397 13.72 -23.27 -24.02
C ARG A 397 12.86 -24.45 -23.60
N ARG A 398 13.04 -24.92 -22.36
CA ARG A 398 12.32 -26.09 -21.84
C ARG A 398 10.96 -25.77 -21.26
N HIS A 399 10.80 -24.61 -20.63
CA HIS A 399 9.65 -24.30 -19.78
C HIS A 399 8.86 -23.05 -20.20
N GLY A 400 9.42 -22.20 -21.05
CA GLY A 400 8.86 -20.88 -21.37
C GLY A 400 7.45 -20.94 -21.94
N GLU A 401 7.18 -21.81 -22.90
CA GLU A 401 5.84 -21.93 -23.51
C GLU A 401 4.79 -22.41 -22.49
N ALA A 402 5.11 -23.42 -21.70
CA ALA A 402 4.20 -23.94 -20.68
C ALA A 402 3.90 -22.88 -19.59
N MET A 403 4.92 -22.13 -19.18
CA MET A 403 4.76 -21.07 -18.18
C MET A 403 3.96 -19.88 -18.71
N LEU A 404 4.18 -19.48 -19.95
CA LEU A 404 3.39 -18.41 -20.59
C LEU A 404 1.94 -18.82 -20.79
N GLY A 405 1.66 -20.09 -21.15
CA GLY A 405 0.31 -20.61 -21.31
C GLY A 405 -0.48 -20.76 -20.01
N SER A 406 0.21 -21.03 -18.90
CA SER A 406 -0.39 -21.21 -17.57
C SER A 406 -0.43 -19.95 -16.71
N ALA A 407 0.32 -18.91 -17.09
CA ALA A 407 0.39 -17.68 -16.30
C ALA A 407 -0.91 -16.89 -16.37
N PRO A 408 -1.50 -16.51 -15.21
CA PRO A 408 -2.72 -15.71 -15.16
C PRO A 408 -2.51 -14.27 -15.68
N TYR A 409 -1.28 -13.87 -16.00
CA TYR A 409 -0.86 -12.49 -16.32
C TYR A 409 -0.27 -12.44 -17.74
N HIS A 410 -1.10 -12.55 -18.76
CA HIS A 410 -0.65 -12.70 -20.15
C HIS A 410 0.30 -11.62 -20.67
N GLU A 411 0.12 -10.37 -20.27
CA GLU A 411 0.93 -9.26 -20.78
C GLU A 411 2.31 -9.15 -20.12
N ILE A 412 2.37 -9.36 -18.82
CA ILE A 412 3.59 -9.21 -18.01
C ILE A 412 4.29 -10.56 -17.75
N ALA A 413 3.68 -11.69 -18.14
CA ALA A 413 4.19 -13.02 -17.84
C ALA A 413 5.67 -13.23 -18.19
N PRO A 414 6.18 -12.81 -19.37
CA PRO A 414 7.59 -12.97 -19.69
C PRO A 414 8.53 -12.24 -18.71
N HIS A 415 8.18 -11.01 -18.33
CA HIS A 415 8.93 -10.23 -17.33
C HIS A 415 8.95 -10.93 -15.97
N LEU A 416 7.79 -11.45 -15.52
CA LEU A 416 7.66 -12.13 -14.24
C LEU A 416 8.46 -13.42 -14.20
N VAL A 417 8.48 -14.19 -15.30
CA VAL A 417 9.24 -15.44 -15.38
C VAL A 417 10.74 -15.16 -15.35
N LEU A 418 11.23 -14.16 -16.11
CA LEU A 418 12.63 -13.74 -16.04
C LEU A 418 13.00 -13.24 -14.64
N MET A 419 12.16 -12.41 -14.04
CA MET A 419 12.36 -11.97 -12.65
C MET A 419 12.43 -13.13 -11.68
N ALA A 420 11.49 -14.08 -11.75
CA ALA A 420 11.43 -15.25 -10.88
C ALA A 420 12.70 -16.11 -11.01
N PHE A 421 13.21 -16.25 -12.23
CA PHE A 421 14.48 -16.94 -12.49
C PHE A 421 15.65 -16.18 -11.84
N LEU A 422 15.79 -14.88 -12.10
CA LEU A 422 16.87 -14.06 -11.56
C LEU A 422 16.80 -13.93 -10.03
N GLN A 423 15.62 -13.92 -9.43
CA GLN A 423 15.43 -13.89 -7.98
C GLN A 423 16.09 -15.09 -7.28
N ARG A 424 16.11 -16.27 -7.94
CA ARG A 424 16.82 -17.45 -7.43
C ARG A 424 18.33 -17.29 -7.44
N VAL A 425 18.86 -16.48 -8.34
CA VAL A 425 20.29 -16.21 -8.42
C VAL A 425 20.76 -15.44 -7.20
N VAL A 426 19.99 -14.43 -6.80
CA VAL A 426 20.39 -13.54 -5.70
C VAL A 426 20.25 -14.18 -4.31
N ASN A 427 19.35 -15.09 -4.12
CA ASN A 427 19.08 -15.96 -2.97
C ASN A 427 19.86 -15.66 -1.66
N GLY A 428 19.83 -14.40 -1.21
CA GLY A 428 20.43 -13.92 0.05
C GLY A 428 21.80 -13.25 -0.06
N GLU A 429 22.49 -13.33 -1.21
CA GLU A 429 23.81 -12.69 -1.40
C GLU A 429 23.82 -11.54 -2.42
N GLY A 430 22.66 -11.20 -3.00
CA GLY A 430 22.53 -10.14 -4.00
C GLY A 430 21.21 -9.41 -3.94
N ALA A 431 21.01 -8.49 -4.86
CA ALA A 431 19.77 -7.74 -5.02
C ALA A 431 19.32 -7.73 -6.49
N LEU A 432 18.01 -7.90 -6.70
CA LEU A 432 17.36 -7.70 -7.99
C LEU A 432 16.40 -6.53 -7.85
N GLU A 433 16.76 -5.39 -8.45
CA GLU A 433 15.95 -4.18 -8.44
C GLU A 433 15.23 -4.02 -9.78
N ARG A 434 13.94 -3.67 -9.72
CA ARG A 434 13.13 -3.35 -10.89
C ARG A 434 13.01 -1.85 -11.08
N GLU A 435 12.96 -1.41 -12.35
CA GLU A 435 12.85 0.00 -12.71
C GLU A 435 13.87 0.89 -11.99
N TYR A 436 15.11 0.42 -11.96
CA TYR A 436 16.20 1.14 -11.34
C TYR A 436 16.36 2.53 -11.98
N ALA A 437 16.21 3.58 -11.16
CA ALA A 437 16.25 4.95 -11.65
C ALA A 437 17.70 5.37 -11.96
N ILE A 438 17.95 5.80 -13.21
CA ILE A 438 19.23 6.31 -13.65
C ILE A 438 18.99 7.66 -14.35
N GLY A 439 19.38 8.75 -13.71
CA GLY A 439 19.13 10.09 -14.24
C GLY A 439 17.61 10.34 -14.44
N ARG A 440 17.20 10.57 -15.70
CA ARG A 440 15.80 10.78 -16.09
C ARG A 440 15.11 9.52 -16.59
N GLY A 441 15.83 8.40 -16.72
CA GLY A 441 15.33 7.13 -17.23
C GLY A 441 15.24 6.06 -16.14
N ARG A 442 14.65 4.91 -16.48
CA ARG A 442 14.54 3.75 -15.61
C ARG A 442 14.83 2.49 -16.41
N MET A 443 15.71 1.66 -15.88
CA MET A 443 16.04 0.36 -16.42
C MET A 443 15.09 -0.69 -15.85
N ASP A 444 14.68 -1.65 -16.68
CA ASP A 444 13.72 -2.68 -16.26
C ASP A 444 14.22 -3.53 -15.09
N LEU A 445 15.44 -4.06 -15.17
CA LEU A 445 16.04 -4.87 -14.10
C LEU A 445 17.51 -4.52 -13.91
N CYS A 446 17.93 -4.38 -12.65
CA CYS A 446 19.32 -4.29 -12.23
C CYS A 446 19.63 -5.44 -11.28
N LEU A 447 20.48 -6.37 -11.72
CA LEU A 447 20.96 -7.48 -10.90
C LEU A 447 22.31 -7.10 -10.30
N ARG A 448 22.40 -7.11 -8.97
CA ARG A 448 23.66 -6.93 -8.24
C ARG A 448 23.96 -8.18 -7.44
N TYR A 449 25.14 -8.73 -7.66
CA TYR A 449 25.62 -9.90 -6.94
C TYR A 449 27.10 -9.72 -6.63
N ARG A 450 27.45 -9.50 -5.36
CA ARG A 450 28.83 -9.15 -4.94
C ARG A 450 29.39 -7.97 -5.76
N ALA A 451 30.47 -8.20 -6.50
CA ALA A 451 31.11 -7.18 -7.35
C ALA A 451 30.45 -7.04 -8.73
N VAL A 452 29.53 -7.93 -9.10
CA VAL A 452 28.91 -7.93 -10.44
C VAL A 452 27.62 -7.12 -10.44
N THR A 453 27.54 -6.17 -11.36
CA THR A 453 26.30 -5.43 -11.66
C THR A 453 25.92 -5.71 -13.12
N LEU A 454 24.69 -6.16 -13.36
CA LEU A 454 24.17 -6.48 -14.68
C LEU A 454 22.89 -5.68 -14.95
N GLY A 455 22.91 -4.85 -15.98
CA GLY A 455 21.76 -4.12 -16.47
C GLY A 455 20.99 -4.94 -17.49
N ILE A 456 19.66 -5.03 -17.33
CA ILE A 456 18.79 -5.80 -18.22
C ILE A 456 17.62 -4.94 -18.65
N GLU A 457 17.47 -4.75 -19.96
CA GLU A 457 16.31 -4.12 -20.57
C GLU A 457 15.41 -5.19 -21.18
N ILE A 458 14.11 -5.09 -21.01
CA ILE A 458 13.13 -6.06 -21.47
C ILE A 458 12.17 -5.40 -22.46
N LYS A 459 11.97 -6.04 -23.61
CA LYS A 459 11.00 -5.60 -24.61
C LYS A 459 10.03 -6.73 -24.95
N VAL A 460 8.78 -6.36 -25.19
CA VAL A 460 7.77 -7.30 -25.72
C VAL A 460 7.42 -6.86 -27.14
N TRP A 461 7.72 -7.72 -28.10
CA TRP A 461 7.37 -7.46 -29.50
C TRP A 461 5.95 -7.92 -29.78
N ARG A 462 5.08 -6.96 -30.08
CA ARG A 462 3.64 -7.18 -30.27
C ARG A 462 3.24 -7.21 -31.73
N PRO A 463 2.06 -7.79 -32.06
CA PRO A 463 1.47 -7.65 -33.39
C PRO A 463 1.41 -6.18 -33.82
N SER A 464 1.73 -5.91 -35.09
CA SER A 464 1.70 -4.57 -35.68
C SER A 464 2.71 -3.54 -35.13
N ALA A 465 3.59 -3.92 -34.22
CA ALA A 465 4.69 -3.07 -33.73
C ALA A 465 5.95 -3.28 -34.58
N SER A 466 6.76 -2.22 -34.72
CA SER A 466 8.13 -2.32 -35.27
C SER A 466 9.04 -3.16 -34.37
N ASP A 467 10.17 -3.64 -34.91
CA ASP A 467 11.17 -4.33 -34.10
C ASP A 467 11.68 -3.43 -32.98
N PRO A 468 11.54 -3.83 -31.71
CA PRO A 468 11.93 -3.00 -30.57
C PRO A 468 13.45 -2.94 -30.32
N LEU A 469 14.26 -3.61 -31.15
CA LEU A 469 15.70 -3.66 -30.98
C LEU A 469 16.38 -2.28 -30.97
N PRO A 470 16.11 -1.36 -31.94
CA PRO A 470 16.77 -0.05 -31.95
C PRO A 470 16.50 0.76 -30.70
N ASP A 471 15.23 0.84 -30.29
CA ASP A 471 14.81 1.59 -29.11
C ASP A 471 15.36 0.97 -27.82
N GLY A 472 15.37 -0.36 -27.75
CA GLY A 472 15.94 -1.09 -26.60
C GLY A 472 17.45 -0.85 -26.44
N LEU A 473 18.20 -0.80 -27.53
CA LEU A 473 19.65 -0.52 -27.50
C LEU A 473 19.93 0.90 -27.01
N VAL A 474 19.16 1.90 -27.46
CA VAL A 474 19.32 3.30 -27.03
C VAL A 474 19.00 3.44 -25.54
N GLN A 475 17.93 2.81 -25.06
CA GLN A 475 17.54 2.87 -23.66
C GLN A 475 18.57 2.17 -22.76
N LEU A 476 18.96 0.95 -23.11
CA LEU A 476 19.95 0.20 -22.34
C LEU A 476 21.30 0.93 -22.29
N ASP A 477 21.73 1.56 -23.39
CA ASP A 477 22.98 2.33 -23.44
C ASP A 477 23.02 3.47 -22.41
N ALA A 478 21.94 4.24 -22.32
CA ALA A 478 21.82 5.32 -21.34
C ALA A 478 21.88 4.78 -19.89
N TYR A 479 21.29 3.61 -19.65
CA TYR A 479 21.27 2.99 -18.33
C TYR A 479 22.63 2.42 -17.92
N LEU A 480 23.30 1.72 -18.84
CA LEU A 480 24.65 1.20 -18.61
C LEU A 480 25.65 2.33 -18.34
N ALA A 481 25.50 3.46 -19.02
CA ALA A 481 26.30 4.66 -18.75
C ALA A 481 26.11 5.17 -17.31
N GLY A 482 24.87 5.23 -16.84
CA GLY A 482 24.55 5.67 -15.48
C GLY A 482 25.01 4.71 -14.39
N LEU A 483 25.08 3.40 -14.68
CA LEU A 483 25.62 2.40 -13.78
C LEU A 483 27.16 2.30 -13.80
N GLY A 484 27.82 2.91 -14.80
CA GLY A 484 29.26 2.78 -14.98
C GLY A 484 29.69 1.38 -15.41
N VAL A 485 28.81 0.63 -16.12
CA VAL A 485 29.09 -0.73 -16.62
C VAL A 485 29.11 -0.76 -18.15
N ASP A 486 29.95 -1.64 -18.72
CA ASP A 486 30.18 -1.71 -20.17
C ASP A 486 29.42 -2.88 -20.83
N ARG A 487 28.56 -3.57 -20.08
CA ARG A 487 27.88 -4.78 -20.52
C ARG A 487 26.47 -4.86 -19.98
N GLY A 488 25.53 -5.31 -20.81
CA GLY A 488 24.13 -5.53 -20.41
C GLY A 488 23.40 -6.51 -21.32
N TRP A 489 22.17 -6.85 -20.94
CA TRP A 489 21.28 -7.70 -21.72
C TRP A 489 20.09 -6.91 -22.22
N LEU A 490 19.71 -7.14 -23.47
CA LEU A 490 18.44 -6.74 -24.05
C LEU A 490 17.63 -8.00 -24.37
N VAL A 491 16.56 -8.24 -23.59
CA VAL A 491 15.71 -9.41 -23.76
C VAL A 491 14.43 -9.02 -24.49
N ILE A 492 14.21 -9.57 -25.68
CA ILE A 492 13.05 -9.30 -26.53
C ILE A 492 12.17 -10.54 -26.57
N PHE A 493 11.00 -10.47 -25.92
CA PHE A 493 9.99 -11.51 -25.96
C PHE A 493 9.05 -11.28 -27.15
N ASP A 494 9.08 -12.18 -28.14
CA ASP A 494 8.23 -12.07 -29.33
C ASP A 494 6.86 -12.72 -29.10
N ARG A 495 5.82 -11.88 -29.06
CA ARG A 495 4.42 -12.27 -28.81
C ARG A 495 3.55 -12.17 -30.06
N ARG A 496 4.13 -12.08 -31.22
CA ARG A 496 3.37 -12.06 -32.48
C ARG A 496 2.73 -13.44 -32.73
N PRO A 497 1.54 -13.50 -33.34
CA PRO A 497 0.91 -14.78 -33.67
C PRO A 497 1.63 -15.50 -34.81
N GLY A 498 1.52 -16.83 -34.83
CA GLY A 498 2.02 -17.66 -35.95
C GLY A 498 3.53 -17.88 -35.95
N LEU A 499 4.22 -17.68 -34.84
CA LEU A 499 5.64 -17.94 -34.70
C LEU A 499 5.94 -19.44 -34.59
N ALA A 500 7.16 -19.82 -35.01
CA ALA A 500 7.71 -21.15 -34.77
C ALA A 500 7.78 -21.45 -33.25
N PRO A 501 7.85 -22.72 -32.84
CA PRO A 501 8.07 -23.11 -31.46
C PRO A 501 9.26 -22.40 -30.83
N LEU A 502 9.19 -22.10 -29.55
CA LEU A 502 10.21 -21.34 -28.83
C LEU A 502 11.61 -21.94 -28.97
N ALA A 503 11.69 -23.26 -28.96
CA ALA A 503 12.96 -23.98 -29.11
C ALA A 503 13.68 -23.67 -30.43
N GLU A 504 12.96 -23.34 -31.50
CA GLU A 504 13.49 -23.05 -32.84
C GLU A 504 13.81 -21.57 -33.05
N ARG A 505 13.10 -20.65 -32.35
CA ARG A 505 13.24 -19.20 -32.53
C ARG A 505 14.13 -18.51 -31.50
N LEU A 506 14.42 -19.20 -30.37
CA LEU A 506 15.26 -18.67 -29.31
C LEU A 506 16.70 -18.50 -29.82
N ARG A 507 17.16 -17.25 -29.88
CA ARG A 507 18.51 -16.92 -30.33
C ARG A 507 19.14 -15.84 -29.48
N VAL A 508 20.47 -15.83 -29.49
CA VAL A 508 21.30 -14.83 -28.82
C VAL A 508 22.23 -14.24 -29.85
N ASP A 509 22.26 -12.93 -29.91
CA ASP A 509 23.15 -12.17 -30.78
C ASP A 509 23.97 -11.21 -29.92
N GLU A 510 25.25 -11.07 -30.17
CA GLU A 510 26.06 -10.01 -29.58
C GLU A 510 26.06 -8.78 -30.48
N THR A 511 25.88 -7.62 -29.91
CA THR A 511 25.94 -6.35 -30.62
C THR A 511 26.55 -5.25 -29.71
N THR A 512 26.70 -4.06 -30.27
CA THR A 512 27.13 -2.89 -29.50
C THR A 512 26.01 -1.87 -29.40
N SER A 513 25.92 -1.20 -28.25
CA SER A 513 25.06 -0.05 -28.09
C SER A 513 25.58 1.16 -28.87
N PRO A 514 24.79 2.25 -29.00
CA PRO A 514 25.23 3.46 -29.70
C PRO A 514 26.56 4.03 -29.22
N SER A 515 26.89 3.91 -27.94
CA SER A 515 28.19 4.36 -27.38
C SER A 515 29.27 3.27 -27.35
N GLY A 516 29.04 2.11 -27.97
CA GLY A 516 30.04 1.03 -28.13
C GLY A 516 30.10 0.03 -26.98
N ARG A 517 29.14 0.03 -26.04
CA ARG A 517 29.04 -0.98 -24.95
C ARG A 517 28.56 -2.32 -25.49
N ARG A 518 29.02 -3.40 -24.88
CA ARG A 518 28.60 -4.76 -25.27
C ARG A 518 27.17 -5.04 -24.82
N VAL A 519 26.34 -5.47 -25.76
CA VAL A 519 24.96 -5.85 -25.48
C VAL A 519 24.71 -7.27 -25.99
N CYS A 520 24.30 -8.14 -25.09
CA CYS A 520 23.77 -9.44 -25.41
C CYS A 520 22.28 -9.32 -25.70
N VAL A 521 21.85 -9.55 -26.94
CA VAL A 521 20.46 -9.49 -27.38
C VAL A 521 19.88 -10.89 -27.38
N VAL A 522 18.90 -11.12 -26.52
CA VAL A 522 18.13 -12.36 -26.45
C VAL A 522 16.81 -12.16 -27.18
N ARG A 523 16.52 -12.95 -28.20
CA ARG A 523 15.20 -13.01 -28.84
C ARG A 523 14.51 -14.32 -28.44
N ALA A 524 13.37 -14.20 -27.72
CA ALA A 524 12.69 -15.29 -27.05
C ALA A 524 11.20 -15.39 -27.39
#